data_2fdfe4425e2d1716b05147d73ac654ed
#
_entry.id   2fdfe4425e2d1716b05147d73ac654ed
#
_cell.length_a   1.000
_cell.length_b   1.000
_cell.length_c   1.000
_cell.angle_alpha   90.00
_cell.angle_beta   90.00
_cell.angle_gamma   90.00
#
_symmetry.space_group_name_H-M   'P 1'
#
loop_
_entity.id
_entity.type
_entity.pdbx_description
1 polymer ?
#
loop_
_entity_poly.entity_id
_entity_poly.type
_entity_poly.pdbx_seq_one_letter_code
_entity_poly.pdbx_strand_id
1 'polypeptide(L)'
;TVAARLGLECHIYMGAEDVIRQSLNVYRIKLLGAKVHSVDSGSATLKDALNEALRDWVTNVDDTYYIIGSVTGPHPYPMIVRDFNSVVGEELINQSSELFNAMPDAIVACVGGGSNAMGVFYPFINVNQTRLIGVEAGGKGVETGEHAAPLNDGEPGVLHGALSYLMQDDKGQVKETKSVSAGLDYPGVGPEHSWLKDSGRAEYVAVSDEDALRAFHEVSEFEGIIPALETAHAFAYLDTLMKEFDSSANVVVNVSGRGDKDINTVAEIDGIKV
;
A
#
# COMPACT_ATOMS: atom_id res chain seq x y z
N THR A 1 -6.61 15.95 9.48
CA THR A 1 -7.52 15.86 10.67
C THR A 1 -6.77 16.16 11.96
N VAL A 2 -5.62 15.51 12.21
CA VAL A 2 -4.82 15.76 13.44
C VAL A 2 -4.29 17.19 13.48
N ALA A 3 -3.75 17.68 12.36
CA ALA A 3 -3.28 19.07 12.26
C ALA A 3 -4.42 20.07 12.55
N ALA A 4 -5.59 19.88 11.95
CA ALA A 4 -6.77 20.71 12.21
C ALA A 4 -7.17 20.68 13.70
N ARG A 5 -7.15 19.49 14.32
CA ARG A 5 -7.50 19.33 15.75
C ARG A 5 -6.52 20.03 16.69
N LEU A 6 -5.24 20.06 16.30
CA LEU A 6 -4.16 20.66 17.11
C LEU A 6 -3.84 22.10 16.72
N GLY A 7 -4.51 22.68 15.72
CA GLY A 7 -4.27 24.05 15.25
C GLY A 7 -2.91 24.21 14.54
N LEU A 8 -2.41 23.15 13.92
CA LEU A 8 -1.16 23.15 13.17
C LEU A 8 -1.40 23.46 11.69
N GLU A 9 -0.51 24.21 11.07
CA GLU A 9 -0.48 24.34 9.61
C GLU A 9 -0.09 23.00 8.98
N CYS A 10 -0.76 22.64 7.87
CA CYS A 10 -0.56 21.36 7.21
C CYS A 10 -0.44 21.55 5.70
N HIS A 11 0.67 21.09 5.12
CA HIS A 11 0.95 21.08 3.70
C HIS A 11 1.00 19.63 3.21
N ILE A 12 0.26 19.32 2.15
CA ILE A 12 0.19 17.98 1.56
C ILE A 12 0.61 18.06 0.10
N TYR A 13 1.62 17.27 -0.26
CA TYR A 13 2.12 17.15 -1.62
C TYR A 13 1.46 15.94 -2.28
N MET A 14 0.88 16.14 -3.46
CA MET A 14 0.25 15.09 -4.25
C MET A 14 0.64 15.24 -5.72
N GLY A 15 0.90 14.15 -6.39
CA GLY A 15 1.06 14.16 -7.85
C GLY A 15 -0.22 14.67 -8.53
N ALA A 16 -0.09 15.39 -9.62
CA ALA A 16 -1.23 15.97 -10.34
C ALA A 16 -2.22 14.89 -10.80
N GLU A 17 -1.74 13.73 -11.22
CA GLU A 17 -2.56 12.57 -11.55
C GLU A 17 -3.36 12.08 -10.33
N ASP A 18 -2.71 12.02 -9.16
CA ASP A 18 -3.36 11.60 -7.92
C ASP A 18 -4.38 12.62 -7.40
N VAL A 19 -4.14 13.91 -7.64
CA VAL A 19 -5.11 14.98 -7.31
C VAL A 19 -6.42 14.75 -8.05
N ILE A 20 -6.37 14.28 -9.29
CA ILE A 20 -7.55 13.95 -10.11
C ILE A 20 -8.18 12.65 -9.61
N ARG A 21 -7.40 11.57 -9.54
CA ARG A 21 -7.86 10.23 -9.12
C ARG A 21 -8.49 10.23 -7.71
N GLN A 22 -7.97 11.07 -6.81
CA GLN A 22 -8.41 11.18 -5.42
C GLN A 22 -9.11 12.51 -5.11
N SER A 23 -9.84 13.08 -6.06
CA SER A 23 -10.49 14.39 -5.92
C SER A 23 -11.37 14.52 -4.67
N LEU A 24 -12.05 13.47 -4.28
CA LEU A 24 -12.85 13.44 -3.06
C LEU A 24 -12.01 13.59 -1.79
N ASN A 25 -10.83 12.94 -1.75
CA ASN A 25 -9.89 13.11 -0.64
C ASN A 25 -9.25 14.50 -0.64
N VAL A 26 -8.93 15.04 -1.81
CA VAL A 26 -8.44 16.43 -1.95
C VAL A 26 -9.45 17.42 -1.39
N TYR A 27 -10.74 17.24 -1.68
CA TYR A 27 -11.79 18.06 -1.10
C TYR A 27 -11.85 17.94 0.43
N ARG A 28 -11.81 16.73 0.97
CA ARG A 28 -11.79 16.49 2.43
C ARG A 28 -10.58 17.16 3.10
N ILE A 29 -9.41 17.09 2.49
CA ILE A 29 -8.17 17.73 2.95
C ILE A 29 -8.34 19.25 3.04
N LYS A 30 -8.85 19.86 1.96
CA LYS A 30 -9.11 21.31 1.90
C LYS A 30 -10.18 21.74 2.90
N LEU A 31 -11.23 20.93 3.09
CA LEU A 31 -12.28 21.18 4.08
C LEU A 31 -11.73 21.22 5.51
N LEU A 32 -10.68 20.43 5.78
CA LEU A 32 -9.97 20.42 7.07
C LEU A 32 -8.93 21.56 7.22
N GLY A 33 -8.83 22.44 6.23
CA GLY A 33 -7.95 23.61 6.26
C GLY A 33 -6.51 23.37 5.85
N ALA A 34 -6.16 22.14 5.42
CA ALA A 34 -4.83 21.86 4.90
C ALA A 34 -4.66 22.37 3.45
N LYS A 35 -3.41 22.67 3.07
CA LYS A 35 -3.04 23.07 1.70
C LYS A 35 -2.58 21.85 0.92
N VAL A 36 -3.10 21.68 -0.30
CA VAL A 36 -2.67 20.65 -1.24
C VAL A 36 -1.81 21.30 -2.31
N HIS A 37 -0.58 20.83 -2.44
CA HIS A 37 0.38 21.20 -3.49
C HIS A 37 0.37 20.12 -4.56
N SER A 38 -0.13 20.48 -5.75
CA SER A 38 -0.07 19.62 -6.93
C SER A 38 1.34 19.61 -7.50
N VAL A 39 1.89 18.42 -7.74
CA VAL A 39 3.23 18.22 -8.30
C VAL A 39 3.09 17.71 -9.72
N ASP A 40 3.48 18.56 -10.69
CA ASP A 40 3.35 18.28 -12.12
C ASP A 40 4.65 17.73 -12.75
N SER A 41 5.74 17.63 -11.96
CA SER A 41 7.03 17.15 -12.44
C SER A 41 7.08 15.61 -12.52
N GLY A 42 7.94 15.10 -13.40
CA GLY A 42 8.15 13.66 -13.57
C GLY A 42 6.90 12.96 -14.10
N SER A 43 6.50 11.87 -13.47
CA SER A 43 5.26 11.14 -13.77
C SER A 43 4.02 11.76 -13.11
N ALA A 44 4.18 12.85 -12.36
CA ALA A 44 3.11 13.52 -11.63
C ALA A 44 2.33 12.58 -10.66
N THR A 45 3.01 11.59 -10.09
CA THR A 45 2.47 10.58 -9.17
C THR A 45 3.13 10.66 -7.79
N LEU A 46 2.83 9.70 -6.92
CA LEU A 46 3.32 9.63 -5.54
C LEU A 46 4.84 9.78 -5.41
N LYS A 47 5.63 9.19 -6.33
CA LYS A 47 7.10 9.28 -6.31
C LYS A 47 7.59 10.74 -6.35
N ASP A 48 7.01 11.54 -7.24
CA ASP A 48 7.43 12.94 -7.42
C ASP A 48 6.90 13.83 -6.30
N ALA A 49 5.71 13.52 -5.77
CA ALA A 49 5.17 14.17 -4.59
C ALA A 49 6.06 13.97 -3.35
N LEU A 50 6.60 12.76 -3.13
CA LEU A 50 7.56 12.47 -2.07
C LEU A 50 8.85 13.29 -2.23
N ASN A 51 9.37 13.40 -3.45
CA ASN A 51 10.55 14.21 -3.72
C ASN A 51 10.33 15.69 -3.37
N GLU A 52 9.18 16.25 -3.73
CA GLU A 52 8.87 17.66 -3.42
C GLU A 52 8.65 17.88 -1.92
N ALA A 53 7.94 16.98 -1.25
CA ALA A 53 7.75 17.05 0.19
C ALA A 53 9.09 17.02 0.94
N LEU A 54 10.03 16.16 0.52
CA LEU A 54 11.38 16.09 1.09
C LEU A 54 12.17 17.38 0.83
N ARG A 55 12.10 17.97 -0.37
CA ARG A 55 12.78 19.24 -0.69
C ARG A 55 12.25 20.38 0.16
N ASP A 56 10.93 20.48 0.30
CA ASP A 56 10.30 21.50 1.14
C ASP A 56 10.72 21.34 2.60
N TRP A 57 10.64 20.13 3.13
CA TRP A 57 11.03 19.85 4.50
C TRP A 57 12.51 20.20 4.79
N VAL A 58 13.45 19.78 3.94
CA VAL A 58 14.87 20.10 4.11
C VAL A 58 15.13 21.61 4.07
N THR A 59 14.34 22.35 3.28
CA THR A 59 14.44 23.81 3.19
C THR A 59 13.92 24.48 4.47
N ASN A 60 12.90 23.91 5.11
CA ASN A 60 12.19 24.48 6.26
C ASN A 60 12.35 23.63 7.53
N VAL A 61 13.47 22.93 7.69
CA VAL A 61 13.69 21.93 8.75
C VAL A 61 13.60 22.49 10.17
N ASP A 62 13.87 23.79 10.36
CA ASP A 62 13.90 24.43 11.65
C ASP A 62 12.53 24.56 12.32
N ASP A 63 11.45 24.64 11.52
CA ASP A 63 10.07 24.89 12.01
C ASP A 63 9.05 23.91 11.43
N THR A 64 9.46 23.00 10.56
CA THR A 64 8.59 22.09 9.83
C THR A 64 8.94 20.62 10.12
N TYR A 65 7.93 19.84 10.47
CA TYR A 65 8.07 18.40 10.68
C TYR A 65 7.53 17.63 9.47
N TYR A 66 8.37 16.73 8.93
CA TYR A 66 7.98 15.84 7.84
C TYR A 66 7.27 14.60 8.37
N ILE A 67 6.08 14.35 7.87
CA ILE A 67 5.30 13.14 8.18
C ILE A 67 5.19 12.30 6.90
N ILE A 68 5.78 11.11 6.94
CA ILE A 68 5.57 10.08 5.93
C ILE A 68 4.65 9.00 6.53
N GLY A 69 3.63 8.60 5.77
CA GLY A 69 2.66 7.59 6.19
C GLY A 69 2.99 6.18 5.71
N SER A 70 4.20 5.95 5.18
CA SER A 70 4.64 4.66 4.65
C SER A 70 5.92 4.17 5.33
N VAL A 71 6.21 2.87 5.21
CA VAL A 71 7.46 2.24 5.67
C VAL A 71 8.60 2.40 4.67
N THR A 72 8.50 3.34 3.74
CA THR A 72 9.53 3.71 2.77
C THR A 72 10.40 4.85 3.31
N GLY A 73 11.50 5.16 2.64
CA GLY A 73 12.40 6.24 3.01
C GLY A 73 13.50 5.82 4.00
N PRO A 74 14.34 6.78 4.44
CA PRO A 74 15.48 6.50 5.27
C PRO A 74 15.11 6.20 6.71
N HIS A 75 16.00 5.54 7.44
CA HIS A 75 15.87 5.42 8.89
C HIS A 75 15.78 6.81 9.53
N PRO A 76 14.88 7.05 10.53
CA PRO A 76 14.08 6.06 11.25
C PRO A 76 12.64 5.88 10.74
N TYR A 77 12.25 6.49 9.63
CA TYR A 77 10.84 6.51 9.19
C TYR A 77 10.22 5.12 9.01
N PRO A 78 10.86 4.13 8.37
CA PRO A 78 10.27 2.79 8.27
C PRO A 78 9.96 2.18 9.64
N MET A 79 10.88 2.31 10.58
CA MET A 79 10.71 1.82 11.95
C MET A 79 9.56 2.53 12.68
N ILE A 80 9.48 3.87 12.59
CA ILE A 80 8.43 4.65 13.25
C ILE A 80 7.05 4.22 12.73
N VAL A 81 6.91 4.14 11.41
CA VAL A 81 5.62 3.79 10.78
C VAL A 81 5.25 2.34 11.09
N ARG A 82 6.21 1.41 11.02
CA ARG A 82 6.01 0.02 11.43
C ARG A 82 5.51 -0.09 12.86
N ASP A 83 6.22 0.54 13.79
CA ASP A 83 5.92 0.41 15.22
C ASP A 83 4.53 0.99 15.55
N PHE A 84 4.13 2.09 14.94
CA PHE A 84 2.78 2.61 15.12
C PHE A 84 1.69 1.77 14.45
N ASN A 85 1.99 1.10 13.34
CA ASN A 85 1.03 0.22 12.66
C ASN A 85 0.99 -1.20 13.27
N SER A 86 2.00 -1.60 14.03
CA SER A 86 2.10 -2.97 14.59
C SER A 86 0.97 -3.33 15.54
N VAL A 87 0.27 -2.33 16.08
CA VAL A 87 -0.93 -2.55 16.91
C VAL A 87 -1.96 -3.45 16.23
N VAL A 88 -2.09 -3.38 14.90
CA VAL A 88 -3.02 -4.23 14.13
C VAL A 88 -2.63 -5.72 14.27
N GLY A 89 -1.36 -6.04 14.10
CA GLY A 89 -0.88 -7.42 14.26
C GLY A 89 -0.86 -7.89 15.72
N GLU A 90 -0.59 -6.99 16.67
CA GLU A 90 -0.63 -7.31 18.11
C GLU A 90 -2.07 -7.66 18.54
N GLU A 91 -3.06 -6.88 18.11
CA GLU A 91 -4.46 -7.19 18.35
C GLU A 91 -4.90 -8.47 17.64
N LEU A 92 -4.42 -8.72 16.42
CA LEU A 92 -4.71 -9.95 15.68
C LEU A 92 -4.22 -11.20 16.40
N ILE A 93 -3.06 -11.19 17.05
CA ILE A 93 -2.57 -12.31 17.86
C ILE A 93 -3.59 -12.68 18.93
N ASN A 94 -4.09 -11.69 19.67
CA ASN A 94 -5.07 -11.92 20.73
C ASN A 94 -6.41 -12.41 20.18
N GLN A 95 -6.92 -11.73 19.15
CA GLN A 95 -8.18 -12.07 18.49
C GLN A 95 -8.15 -13.47 17.87
N SER A 96 -7.03 -13.86 17.26
CA SER A 96 -6.88 -15.21 16.68
C SER A 96 -6.91 -16.28 17.75
N SER A 97 -6.26 -16.04 18.88
CA SER A 97 -6.31 -16.95 20.02
C SER A 97 -7.73 -17.10 20.57
N GLU A 98 -8.48 -16.02 20.64
CA GLU A 98 -9.86 -16.03 21.13
C GLU A 98 -10.85 -16.68 20.16
N LEU A 99 -10.73 -16.40 18.86
CA LEU A 99 -11.67 -16.85 17.83
C LEU A 99 -11.39 -18.24 17.31
N PHE A 100 -10.11 -18.59 17.12
CA PHE A 100 -9.69 -19.83 16.48
C PHE A 100 -9.01 -20.79 17.44
N ASN A 101 -8.66 -20.36 18.67
CA ASN A 101 -7.80 -21.06 19.60
C ASN A 101 -6.45 -21.47 18.96
N ALA A 102 -5.99 -20.72 17.96
CA ALA A 102 -4.76 -20.94 17.20
C ALA A 102 -4.29 -19.64 16.54
N MET A 103 -3.06 -19.60 16.05
CA MET A 103 -2.61 -18.55 15.14
C MET A 103 -3.14 -18.80 13.73
N PRO A 104 -3.30 -17.76 12.89
CA PRO A 104 -3.71 -17.93 11.50
C PRO A 104 -2.71 -18.80 10.72
N ASP A 105 -3.20 -19.58 9.78
CA ASP A 105 -2.38 -20.33 8.84
C ASP A 105 -1.72 -19.38 7.81
N ALA A 106 -2.43 -18.32 7.42
CA ALA A 106 -1.89 -17.28 6.55
C ALA A 106 -2.47 -15.90 6.87
N ILE A 107 -1.66 -14.87 6.64
CA ILE A 107 -2.06 -13.46 6.66
C ILE A 107 -1.75 -12.87 5.29
N VAL A 108 -2.76 -12.28 4.64
CA VAL A 108 -2.67 -11.67 3.32
C VAL A 108 -2.87 -10.16 3.44
N ALA A 109 -1.99 -9.37 2.85
CA ALA A 109 -2.09 -7.92 2.85
C ALA A 109 -1.58 -7.33 1.52
N CYS A 110 -2.21 -6.26 1.03
CA CYS A 110 -1.71 -5.55 -0.15
C CYS A 110 -0.42 -4.78 0.17
N VAL A 111 0.45 -4.66 -0.84
CA VAL A 111 1.76 -4.00 -0.70
C VAL A 111 1.98 -3.01 -1.84
N GLY A 112 1.98 -1.72 -1.49
CA GLY A 112 2.57 -0.64 -2.28
C GLY A 112 3.87 -0.23 -1.58
N GLY A 113 3.89 0.91 -0.86
CA GLY A 113 4.98 1.16 0.10
C GLY A 113 5.04 0.13 1.24
N GLY A 114 3.90 -0.46 1.60
CA GLY A 114 3.79 -1.64 2.46
C GLY A 114 3.53 -1.37 3.94
N SER A 115 3.06 -0.19 4.33
CA SER A 115 2.86 0.14 5.76
C SER A 115 1.78 -0.71 6.43
N ASN A 116 0.65 -0.96 5.75
CA ASN A 116 -0.41 -1.80 6.29
C ASN A 116 0.05 -3.25 6.47
N ALA A 117 0.74 -3.79 5.47
CA ALA A 117 1.27 -5.15 5.51
C ALA A 117 2.35 -5.28 6.60
N MET A 118 3.27 -4.32 6.71
CA MET A 118 4.29 -4.35 7.76
C MET A 118 3.66 -4.29 9.16
N GLY A 119 2.62 -3.48 9.34
CA GLY A 119 1.90 -3.40 10.61
C GLY A 119 1.30 -4.73 11.05
N VAL A 120 0.72 -5.49 10.14
CA VAL A 120 0.15 -6.79 10.47
C VAL A 120 1.19 -7.91 10.49
N PHE A 121 2.26 -7.83 9.68
CA PHE A 121 3.30 -8.86 9.59
C PHE A 121 4.30 -8.81 10.74
N TYR A 122 4.66 -7.60 11.20
CA TYR A 122 5.76 -7.43 12.14
C TYR A 122 5.61 -8.25 13.42
N PRO A 123 4.47 -8.28 14.13
CA PRO A 123 4.28 -9.13 15.30
C PRO A 123 4.32 -10.63 14.98
N PHE A 124 4.12 -11.02 13.73
CA PHE A 124 4.13 -12.42 13.29
C PHE A 124 5.47 -12.87 12.71
N ILE A 125 6.50 -12.02 12.65
CA ILE A 125 7.80 -12.38 12.04
C ILE A 125 8.38 -13.66 12.65
N ASN A 126 8.26 -13.84 13.97
CA ASN A 126 8.74 -15.01 14.68
C ASN A 126 7.71 -16.14 14.83
N VAL A 127 6.52 -15.99 14.26
CA VAL A 127 5.45 -17.01 14.29
C VAL A 127 5.54 -17.85 13.01
N ASN A 128 6.45 -18.82 13.00
CA ASN A 128 6.84 -19.56 11.79
C ASN A 128 5.71 -20.38 11.15
N GLN A 129 4.68 -20.75 11.91
CA GLN A 129 3.52 -21.48 11.39
C GLN A 129 2.58 -20.61 10.57
N THR A 130 2.64 -19.31 10.72
CA THR A 130 1.79 -18.36 9.95
C THR A 130 2.53 -17.91 8.69
N ARG A 131 1.97 -18.17 7.51
CA ARG A 131 2.47 -17.63 6.24
C ARG A 131 2.16 -16.13 6.18
N LEU A 132 3.11 -15.34 5.72
CA LEU A 132 2.94 -13.90 5.47
C LEU A 132 2.98 -13.67 3.97
N ILE A 133 1.90 -13.15 3.40
CA ILE A 133 1.73 -13.01 1.95
C ILE A 133 1.42 -11.56 1.61
N GLY A 134 2.36 -10.91 0.94
CA GLY A 134 2.21 -9.56 0.40
C GLY A 134 1.73 -9.61 -1.06
N VAL A 135 0.71 -8.84 -1.38
CA VAL A 135 0.12 -8.80 -2.72
C VAL A 135 0.40 -7.44 -3.34
N GLU A 136 1.18 -7.42 -4.41
CA GLU A 136 1.51 -6.23 -5.20
C GLU A 136 0.57 -6.05 -6.39
N ALA A 137 0.54 -4.83 -6.94
CA ALA A 137 -0.25 -4.53 -8.13
C ALA A 137 0.46 -5.02 -9.40
N GLY A 138 -0.09 -6.06 -9.99
CA GLY A 138 0.36 -6.63 -11.25
C GLY A 138 -0.08 -5.84 -12.50
N GLY A 139 -0.89 -4.79 -12.32
CA GLY A 139 -1.32 -3.94 -13.41
C GLY A 139 -2.00 -4.73 -14.52
N LYS A 140 -1.49 -4.59 -15.74
CA LYS A 140 -1.95 -5.37 -16.91
C LYS A 140 -1.25 -6.72 -17.08
N GLY A 141 -0.51 -7.16 -16.08
CA GLY A 141 0.34 -8.34 -16.09
C GLY A 141 1.82 -7.94 -15.94
N VAL A 142 2.55 -8.61 -15.05
CA VAL A 142 3.97 -8.31 -14.76
C VAL A 142 4.81 -8.40 -16.04
N GLU A 143 4.51 -9.39 -16.91
CA GLU A 143 5.19 -9.62 -18.19
C GLU A 143 5.03 -8.48 -19.21
N THR A 144 4.03 -7.60 -19.01
CA THR A 144 3.82 -6.44 -19.90
C THR A 144 4.72 -5.26 -19.56
N GLY A 145 5.29 -5.24 -18.36
CA GLY A 145 6.00 -4.08 -17.81
C GLY A 145 5.08 -2.94 -17.36
N GLU A 146 3.75 -3.06 -17.51
CA GLU A 146 2.76 -2.09 -17.03
C GLU A 146 2.18 -2.53 -15.68
N HIS A 147 2.99 -2.45 -14.63
CA HIS A 147 2.65 -2.89 -13.27
C HIS A 147 3.39 -2.06 -12.20
N ALA A 148 3.11 -2.32 -10.93
CA ALA A 148 3.77 -1.71 -9.76
C ALA A 148 4.13 -2.79 -8.73
N ALA A 149 4.94 -3.78 -9.16
CA ALA A 149 5.30 -4.96 -8.37
C ALA A 149 6.83 -5.09 -8.21
N PRO A 150 7.49 -4.17 -7.47
CA PRO A 150 8.95 -4.19 -7.33
C PRO A 150 9.50 -5.44 -6.65
N LEU A 151 8.76 -6.10 -5.76
CA LEU A 151 9.20 -7.35 -5.13
C LEU A 151 9.09 -8.55 -6.08
N ASN A 152 8.28 -8.47 -7.15
CA ASN A 152 8.14 -9.54 -8.15
C ASN A 152 9.09 -9.36 -9.35
N ASP A 153 9.27 -8.12 -9.83
CA ASP A 153 10.03 -7.83 -11.08
C ASP A 153 11.04 -6.68 -10.93
N GLY A 154 11.28 -6.17 -9.72
CA GLY A 154 12.26 -5.12 -9.47
C GLY A 154 13.64 -5.67 -9.09
N GLU A 155 14.62 -4.77 -9.07
CA GLU A 155 15.98 -5.02 -8.66
C GLU A 155 16.37 -4.16 -7.45
N PRO A 156 17.35 -4.59 -6.62
CA PRO A 156 17.86 -3.75 -5.53
C PRO A 156 18.39 -2.41 -6.04
N GLY A 157 17.90 -1.32 -5.42
CA GLY A 157 18.30 0.03 -5.79
C GLY A 157 18.01 1.03 -4.67
N VAL A 158 18.41 2.28 -4.85
CA VAL A 158 18.23 3.35 -3.85
C VAL A 158 17.14 4.31 -4.32
N LEU A 159 16.09 4.43 -3.54
CA LEU A 159 15.01 5.39 -3.77
C LEU A 159 14.64 6.06 -2.44
N HIS A 160 14.40 7.38 -2.45
CA HIS A 160 14.01 8.16 -1.27
C HIS A 160 14.90 7.91 -0.03
N GLY A 161 16.21 7.68 -0.26
CA GLY A 161 17.18 7.48 0.81
C GLY A 161 17.18 6.09 1.46
N ALA A 162 16.53 5.10 0.87
CA ALA A 162 16.53 3.71 1.33
C ALA A 162 17.01 2.76 0.22
N LEU A 163 17.70 1.70 0.60
CA LEU A 163 18.01 0.56 -0.25
C LEU A 163 16.83 -0.43 -0.16
N SER A 164 16.21 -0.71 -1.29
CA SER A 164 15.07 -1.64 -1.38
C SER A 164 14.94 -2.19 -2.80
N TYR A 165 13.98 -3.08 -3.04
CA TYR A 165 13.61 -3.44 -4.40
C TYR A 165 12.94 -2.25 -5.10
N LEU A 166 13.26 -2.06 -6.37
CA LEU A 166 12.90 -0.89 -7.16
C LEU A 166 12.65 -1.27 -8.61
N MET A 167 11.57 -0.75 -9.18
CA MET A 167 11.33 -0.77 -10.62
C MET A 167 12.32 0.17 -11.31
N GLN A 168 13.33 -0.37 -11.96
CA GLN A 168 14.38 0.42 -12.64
C GLN A 168 14.79 -0.21 -13.97
N ASP A 169 15.33 0.61 -14.84
CA ASP A 169 15.91 0.17 -16.10
C ASP A 169 17.39 -0.25 -15.94
N ASP A 170 17.99 -0.77 -17.00
CA ASP A 170 19.41 -1.20 -17.04
C ASP A 170 20.41 -0.07 -16.72
N LYS A 171 19.96 1.19 -16.68
CA LYS A 171 20.77 2.36 -16.35
C LYS A 171 20.50 2.86 -14.93
N GLY A 172 19.67 2.14 -14.18
CA GLY A 172 19.27 2.50 -12.82
C GLY A 172 18.25 3.65 -12.75
N GLN A 173 17.58 3.98 -13.86
CA GLN A 173 16.52 4.98 -13.85
C GLN A 173 15.21 4.33 -13.40
N VAL A 174 14.50 5.01 -12.52
CA VAL A 174 13.19 4.56 -12.03
C VAL A 174 12.20 4.50 -13.17
N LYS A 175 11.58 3.33 -13.36
CA LYS A 175 10.52 3.13 -14.36
C LYS A 175 9.21 3.75 -13.86
N GLU A 176 8.37 4.16 -14.79
CA GLU A 176 6.98 4.49 -14.50
C GLU A 176 6.22 3.21 -14.13
N THR A 177 5.34 3.32 -13.17
CA THR A 177 4.49 2.23 -12.71
C THR A 177 3.05 2.44 -13.16
N LYS A 178 2.25 1.38 -13.08
CA LYS A 178 0.84 1.40 -13.42
C LYS A 178 0.04 0.50 -12.49
N SER A 179 -1.04 1.07 -11.94
CA SER A 179 -2.06 0.34 -11.19
C SER A 179 -3.38 1.09 -11.25
N VAL A 180 -4.48 0.36 -11.27
CA VAL A 180 -5.83 0.91 -11.04
C VAL A 180 -5.95 1.53 -9.66
N SER A 181 -5.15 1.04 -8.71
CA SER A 181 -5.09 1.53 -7.33
C SER A 181 -3.99 2.58 -7.17
N ALA A 182 -4.38 3.83 -6.87
CA ALA A 182 -3.42 4.91 -6.63
C ALA A 182 -2.48 4.63 -5.45
N GLY A 183 -2.93 3.92 -4.43
CA GLY A 183 -2.11 3.60 -3.24
C GLY A 183 -1.09 2.50 -3.47
N LEU A 184 -1.21 1.71 -4.55
CA LEU A 184 -0.22 0.70 -4.94
C LEU A 184 0.67 1.16 -6.11
N ASP A 185 0.37 2.29 -6.74
CA ASP A 185 1.10 2.83 -7.89
C ASP A 185 2.41 3.50 -7.44
N TYR A 186 3.39 2.69 -7.04
CA TYR A 186 4.66 3.12 -6.51
C TYR A 186 5.80 2.20 -6.95
N PRO A 187 6.92 2.73 -7.48
CA PRO A 187 7.99 1.92 -8.07
C PRO A 187 8.93 1.26 -7.08
N GLY A 188 8.78 1.51 -5.79
CA GLY A 188 9.61 0.96 -4.74
C GLY A 188 8.79 0.32 -3.64
N VAL A 189 9.46 -0.12 -2.58
CA VAL A 189 8.82 -0.76 -1.42
C VAL A 189 9.61 -0.44 -0.14
N GLY A 190 9.01 -0.67 1.01
CA GLY A 190 9.72 -0.55 2.29
C GLY A 190 10.93 -1.49 2.39
N PRO A 191 12.07 -1.04 2.93
CA PRO A 191 13.28 -1.86 3.03
C PRO A 191 13.08 -3.13 3.90
N GLU A 192 12.19 -3.10 4.87
CA GLU A 192 11.89 -4.29 5.68
C GLU A 192 11.13 -5.36 4.89
N HIS A 193 10.29 -4.98 3.91
CA HIS A 193 9.67 -5.93 2.97
C HIS A 193 10.74 -6.60 2.09
N SER A 194 11.73 -5.82 1.62
CA SER A 194 12.85 -6.36 0.87
C SER A 194 13.60 -7.42 1.69
N TRP A 195 13.86 -7.13 2.95
CA TRP A 195 14.48 -8.08 3.87
C TRP A 195 13.61 -9.31 4.13
N LEU A 196 12.30 -9.16 4.29
CA LEU A 196 11.37 -10.30 4.48
C LEU A 196 11.35 -11.22 3.26
N LYS A 197 11.44 -10.65 2.04
CA LYS A 197 11.58 -11.41 0.80
C LYS A 197 12.91 -12.18 0.78
N ASP A 198 14.02 -11.49 0.97
CA ASP A 198 15.37 -12.07 0.87
C ASP A 198 15.61 -13.16 1.93
N SER A 199 15.05 -12.99 3.11
CA SER A 199 15.11 -14.00 4.19
C SER A 199 14.15 -15.17 3.99
N GLY A 200 13.25 -15.11 3.00
CA GLY A 200 12.21 -16.11 2.79
C GLY A 200 11.14 -16.12 3.88
N ARG A 201 11.03 -15.04 4.69
CA ARG A 201 10.04 -14.99 5.77
C ARG A 201 8.65 -14.62 5.27
N ALA A 202 8.54 -13.83 4.23
CA ALA A 202 7.28 -13.50 3.57
C ALA A 202 7.35 -13.82 2.07
N GLU A 203 6.20 -14.21 1.55
CA GLU A 203 5.97 -14.44 0.12
C GLU A 203 5.39 -13.18 -0.50
N TYR A 204 5.77 -12.89 -1.74
CA TYR A 204 5.22 -11.75 -2.47
C TYR A 204 4.72 -12.20 -3.83
N VAL A 205 3.49 -11.82 -4.12
CA VAL A 205 2.79 -12.17 -5.36
C VAL A 205 2.23 -10.91 -6.00
N ALA A 206 1.94 -10.96 -7.29
CA ALA A 206 1.32 -9.88 -8.02
C ALA A 206 -0.06 -10.31 -8.53
N VAL A 207 -1.03 -9.40 -8.47
CA VAL A 207 -2.41 -9.59 -8.94
C VAL A 207 -2.75 -8.52 -9.95
N SER A 208 -3.42 -8.89 -11.06
CA SER A 208 -3.80 -7.97 -12.12
C SER A 208 -4.89 -6.98 -11.68
N ASP A 209 -4.96 -5.84 -12.36
CA ASP A 209 -6.04 -4.86 -12.17
C ASP A 209 -7.42 -5.47 -12.43
N GLU A 210 -7.54 -6.37 -13.42
CA GLU A 210 -8.78 -7.08 -13.75
C GLU A 210 -9.26 -7.98 -12.60
N ASP A 211 -8.35 -8.77 -12.02
CA ASP A 211 -8.66 -9.63 -10.87
C ASP A 211 -9.00 -8.80 -9.62
N ALA A 212 -8.28 -7.70 -9.40
CA ALA A 212 -8.57 -6.80 -8.29
C ALA A 212 -9.97 -6.15 -8.41
N LEU A 213 -10.35 -5.71 -9.62
CA LEU A 213 -11.69 -5.17 -9.87
C LEU A 213 -12.76 -6.22 -9.68
N ARG A 214 -12.56 -7.45 -10.16
CA ARG A 214 -13.48 -8.56 -9.91
C ARG A 214 -13.66 -8.79 -8.41
N ALA A 215 -12.59 -8.89 -7.65
CA ALA A 215 -12.64 -9.09 -6.21
C ALA A 215 -13.29 -7.91 -5.48
N PHE A 216 -13.11 -6.67 -5.96
CA PHE A 216 -13.81 -5.50 -5.43
C PHE A 216 -15.33 -5.68 -5.49
N HIS A 217 -15.87 -6.12 -6.63
CA HIS A 217 -17.31 -6.39 -6.80
C HIS A 217 -17.78 -7.58 -5.95
N GLU A 218 -17.06 -8.69 -5.99
CA GLU A 218 -17.41 -9.92 -5.26
C GLU A 218 -17.47 -9.67 -3.75
N VAL A 219 -16.47 -9.01 -3.16
CA VAL A 219 -16.47 -8.68 -1.72
C VAL A 219 -17.59 -7.71 -1.39
N SER A 220 -17.86 -6.74 -2.26
CA SER A 220 -18.97 -5.80 -2.07
C SER A 220 -20.33 -6.50 -2.07
N GLU A 221 -20.54 -7.46 -2.97
CA GLU A 221 -21.80 -8.19 -3.11
C GLU A 221 -21.99 -9.24 -2.02
N PHE A 222 -20.95 -10.03 -1.70
CA PHE A 222 -21.10 -11.18 -0.80
C PHE A 222 -20.95 -10.80 0.67
N GLU A 223 -20.07 -9.83 0.99
CA GLU A 223 -19.76 -9.44 2.37
C GLU A 223 -20.42 -8.11 2.79
N GLY A 224 -20.97 -7.34 1.82
CA GLY A 224 -21.46 -5.99 2.10
C GLY A 224 -20.37 -5.00 2.49
N ILE A 225 -19.11 -5.32 2.20
CA ILE A 225 -17.94 -4.49 2.46
C ILE A 225 -17.44 -3.95 1.13
N ILE A 226 -17.41 -2.63 0.96
CA ILE A 226 -16.78 -1.99 -0.20
C ILE A 226 -15.30 -1.78 0.14
N PRO A 227 -14.39 -2.66 -0.31
CA PRO A 227 -12.97 -2.54 0.02
C PRO A 227 -12.32 -1.43 -0.81
N ALA A 228 -11.23 -0.84 -0.32
CA ALA A 228 -10.37 -0.03 -1.20
C ALA A 228 -9.80 -0.90 -2.32
N LEU A 229 -9.51 -0.31 -3.49
CA LEU A 229 -8.88 -1.02 -4.61
C LEU A 229 -7.54 -1.65 -4.21
N GLU A 230 -6.81 -1.02 -3.30
CA GLU A 230 -5.62 -1.59 -2.68
C GLU A 230 -5.93 -2.94 -2.03
N THR A 231 -6.95 -2.97 -1.19
CA THR A 231 -7.36 -4.18 -0.45
C THR A 231 -7.92 -5.25 -1.38
N ALA A 232 -8.61 -4.84 -2.45
CA ALA A 232 -9.16 -5.77 -3.43
C ALA A 232 -8.09 -6.67 -4.08
N HIS A 233 -6.84 -6.18 -4.24
CA HIS A 233 -5.73 -7.02 -4.68
C HIS A 233 -5.44 -8.17 -3.71
N ALA A 234 -5.50 -7.90 -2.40
CA ALA A 234 -5.30 -8.95 -1.39
C ALA A 234 -6.42 -10.00 -1.43
N PHE A 235 -7.68 -9.58 -1.62
CA PHE A 235 -8.80 -10.49 -1.76
C PHE A 235 -8.71 -11.33 -3.04
N ALA A 236 -8.31 -10.74 -4.16
CA ALA A 236 -8.20 -11.46 -5.43
C ALA A 236 -7.22 -12.64 -5.37
N TYR A 237 -6.17 -12.54 -4.56
CA TYR A 237 -5.23 -13.65 -4.40
C TYR A 237 -5.82 -14.86 -3.68
N LEU A 238 -6.91 -14.71 -2.94
CA LEU A 238 -7.55 -15.82 -2.22
C LEU A 238 -8.00 -16.93 -3.17
N ASP A 239 -8.42 -16.63 -4.39
CA ASP A 239 -8.81 -17.62 -5.40
C ASP A 239 -7.68 -18.63 -5.69
N THR A 240 -6.43 -18.19 -5.57
CA THR A 240 -5.26 -19.03 -5.75
C THR A 240 -4.82 -19.67 -4.43
N LEU A 241 -4.73 -18.88 -3.38
CA LEU A 241 -4.23 -19.31 -2.08
C LEU A 241 -5.08 -20.43 -1.47
N MET A 242 -6.41 -20.33 -1.55
CA MET A 242 -7.31 -21.31 -0.93
C MET A 242 -7.27 -22.69 -1.58
N LYS A 243 -6.66 -22.83 -2.76
CA LYS A 243 -6.40 -24.16 -3.36
C LYS A 243 -5.29 -24.93 -2.65
N GLU A 244 -4.47 -24.24 -1.87
CA GLU A 244 -3.35 -24.81 -1.10
C GLU A 244 -3.76 -25.23 0.31
N PHE A 245 -4.95 -24.83 0.77
CA PHE A 245 -5.45 -25.08 2.10
C PHE A 245 -6.67 -26.00 2.08
N ASP A 246 -6.88 -26.71 3.18
CA ASP A 246 -8.15 -27.38 3.41
C ASP A 246 -9.20 -26.43 4.03
N SER A 247 -10.43 -26.92 4.20
CA SER A 247 -11.54 -26.12 4.71
C SER A 247 -11.44 -25.76 6.20
N SER A 248 -10.43 -26.23 6.91
CA SER A 248 -10.20 -25.93 8.32
C SER A 248 -9.20 -24.79 8.53
N ALA A 249 -8.53 -24.33 7.47
CA ALA A 249 -7.53 -23.29 7.56
C ALA A 249 -8.13 -21.93 7.93
N ASN A 250 -7.41 -21.21 8.80
CA ASN A 250 -7.75 -19.84 9.20
C ASN A 250 -6.87 -18.85 8.41
N VAL A 251 -7.43 -18.22 7.39
CA VAL A 251 -6.76 -17.20 6.59
C VAL A 251 -7.31 -15.82 6.96
N VAL A 252 -6.41 -14.91 7.25
CA VAL A 252 -6.75 -13.52 7.58
C VAL A 252 -6.36 -12.61 6.43
N VAL A 253 -7.30 -11.79 5.95
CA VAL A 253 -7.04 -10.72 5.00
C VAL A 253 -7.05 -9.38 5.73
N ASN A 254 -5.98 -8.61 5.59
CA ASN A 254 -5.91 -7.27 6.16
C ASN A 254 -6.69 -6.28 5.31
N VAL A 255 -7.88 -5.88 5.77
CA VAL A 255 -8.70 -4.84 5.11
C VAL A 255 -8.13 -3.47 5.44
N SER A 256 -7.17 -3.03 4.63
CA SER A 256 -6.35 -1.83 4.86
C SER A 256 -7.10 -0.51 4.66
N GLY A 257 -8.25 -0.55 3.98
CA GLY A 257 -9.04 0.64 3.72
C GLY A 257 -10.38 0.34 3.06
N ARG A 258 -11.26 1.34 3.08
CA ARG A 258 -12.59 1.30 2.47
C ARG A 258 -12.59 1.97 1.10
N GLY A 259 -13.47 1.51 0.22
CA GLY A 259 -13.55 1.90 -1.19
C GLY A 259 -14.33 3.16 -1.52
N ASP A 260 -14.84 3.92 -0.52
CA ASP A 260 -15.61 5.15 -0.84
C ASP A 260 -14.88 6.13 -1.74
N LYS A 261 -13.56 6.15 -1.67
CA LYS A 261 -12.71 7.00 -2.51
C LYS A 261 -12.62 6.51 -3.96
N ASP A 262 -12.88 5.21 -4.18
CA ASP A 262 -12.65 4.52 -5.45
C ASP A 262 -13.93 4.36 -6.29
N ILE A 263 -15.10 4.65 -5.70
CA ILE A 263 -16.40 4.45 -6.35
C ILE A 263 -16.50 5.12 -7.72
N ASN A 264 -16.04 6.36 -7.85
CA ASN A 264 -16.09 7.08 -9.12
C ASN A 264 -15.20 6.40 -10.18
N THR A 265 -14.00 5.96 -9.78
CA THR A 265 -13.05 5.26 -10.66
C THR A 265 -13.64 3.92 -11.12
N VAL A 266 -14.19 3.14 -10.19
CA VAL A 266 -14.81 1.86 -10.51
C VAL A 266 -16.05 2.04 -11.40
N ALA A 267 -16.91 3.00 -11.09
CA ALA A 267 -18.08 3.30 -11.92
C ALA A 267 -17.70 3.71 -13.35
N GLU A 268 -16.63 4.51 -13.52
CA GLU A 268 -16.13 4.89 -14.85
C GLU A 268 -15.62 3.66 -15.62
N ILE A 269 -14.89 2.75 -14.97
CA ILE A 269 -14.42 1.49 -15.57
C ILE A 269 -15.59 0.60 -15.98
N ASP A 270 -16.63 0.53 -15.15
CA ASP A 270 -17.87 -0.21 -15.41
C ASP A 270 -18.75 0.45 -16.48
N GLY A 271 -18.38 1.64 -16.96
CA GLY A 271 -19.16 2.41 -17.95
C GLY A 271 -20.40 3.07 -17.37
N ILE A 272 -20.49 3.24 -16.07
CA ILE A 272 -21.61 3.86 -15.34
C ILE A 272 -21.29 5.33 -15.10
N LYS A 273 -22.22 6.21 -15.48
CA LYS A 273 -22.12 7.65 -15.14
C LYS A 273 -22.73 7.86 -13.75
N VAL A 274 -21.90 8.34 -12.85
CA VAL A 274 -22.26 8.75 -11.48
C VAL A 274 -22.46 10.26 -11.42
#